data_a7625dec2b1537a1b45e5ffd75442051
#
_entry.id   a7625dec2b1537a1b45e5ffd75442051
#
_cell.length_a   1.000
_cell.length_b   1.000
_cell.length_c   1.000
_cell.angle_alpha   90.00
_cell.angle_beta   90.00
_cell.angle_gamma   90.00
#
_symmetry.space_group_name_H-M   'P 1'
#
loop_
_entity.id
_entity.type
_entity.pdbx_description
1 polymer ?
#
loop_
_entity_poly.entity_id
_entity_poly.type
_entity_poly.pdbx_seq_one_letter_code
_entity_poly.pdbx_strand_id
1 'polypeptide(L)'
;MKVCHQMNKINHFIEEHTVLSSILLYFVGYLFVGSLIISFTPSKYQIYTRLIISLFLFFFTIRISRKEFDNIIEQINEVLGTGALITAVTTFIIFVINIALTFLSVVIFKQTTVNNSIISFLFSQHPYIMGLITILLLPFVEELLFKSQIFKNTKFLKKHKVIKTIIVALLFASFHCITEITALNYKVIFSLINYFIFYVITNTIYIKSNYNIMKPIAIHMLLNTLSLIITI
;
A
#
# COMPACT_ATOMS: atom_id res chain seq x y z
N MET A 1 22.81 -25.16 -17.68
CA MET A 1 22.28 -26.08 -16.68
C MET A 1 22.34 -25.58 -15.24
N LYS A 2 23.49 -25.09 -14.71
CA LYS A 2 23.60 -24.56 -13.32
C LYS A 2 22.66 -23.40 -13.01
N VAL A 3 22.48 -22.41 -13.91
CA VAL A 3 21.59 -21.25 -13.73
C VAL A 3 20.12 -21.67 -13.60
N CYS A 4 19.66 -22.61 -14.43
CA CYS A 4 18.30 -23.11 -14.38
C CYS A 4 18.00 -23.85 -13.05
N HIS A 5 18.97 -24.59 -12.54
CA HIS A 5 18.84 -25.30 -11.25
C HIS A 5 18.81 -24.31 -10.05
N GLN A 6 19.60 -23.23 -10.09
CA GLN A 6 19.55 -22.17 -9.07
C GLN A 6 18.23 -21.41 -9.11
N MET A 7 17.73 -21.07 -10.30
CA MET A 7 16.42 -20.41 -10.44
C MET A 7 15.28 -21.27 -9.89
N ASN A 8 15.31 -22.58 -10.10
CA ASN A 8 14.31 -23.49 -9.53
C ASN A 8 14.36 -23.54 -7.99
N LYS A 9 15.55 -23.51 -7.39
CA LYS A 9 15.70 -23.45 -5.92
C LYS A 9 15.17 -22.13 -5.34
N ILE A 10 15.46 -21.01 -5.99
CA ILE A 10 14.96 -19.69 -5.57
C ILE A 10 13.43 -19.64 -5.69
N ASN A 11 12.87 -20.11 -6.80
CA ASN A 11 11.42 -20.16 -6.97
C ASN A 11 10.74 -21.04 -5.90
N HIS A 12 11.31 -22.20 -5.60
CA HIS A 12 10.80 -23.09 -4.55
C HIS A 12 10.86 -22.41 -3.16
N PHE A 13 11.98 -21.76 -2.83
CA PHE A 13 12.10 -20.99 -1.57
C PHE A 13 11.05 -19.87 -1.47
N ILE A 14 10.84 -19.09 -2.55
CA ILE A 14 9.85 -18.03 -2.59
C ILE A 14 8.43 -18.59 -2.40
N GLU A 15 8.11 -19.73 -3.01
CA GLU A 15 6.81 -20.39 -2.88
C GLU A 15 6.55 -20.95 -1.47
N GLU A 16 7.57 -21.48 -0.82
CA GLU A 16 7.47 -21.96 0.57
C GLU A 16 7.40 -20.82 1.60
N HIS A 17 8.08 -19.70 1.33
CA HIS A 17 8.23 -18.58 2.26
C HIS A 17 7.67 -17.27 1.73
N THR A 18 6.49 -17.32 1.08
CA THR A 18 5.87 -16.13 0.43
C THR A 18 5.75 -14.93 1.36
N VAL A 19 5.36 -15.14 2.60
CA VAL A 19 5.20 -14.08 3.61
C VAL A 19 6.55 -13.43 3.92
N LEU A 20 7.57 -14.24 4.23
CA LEU A 20 8.91 -13.75 4.56
C LEU A 20 9.53 -13.02 3.36
N SER A 21 9.42 -13.60 2.16
CA SER A 21 9.92 -13.00 0.92
C SER A 21 9.26 -11.66 0.63
N SER A 22 7.95 -11.53 0.87
CA SER A 22 7.20 -10.26 0.68
C SER A 22 7.64 -9.20 1.70
N ILE A 23 7.82 -9.59 2.96
CA ILE A 23 8.30 -8.70 4.02
C ILE A 23 9.71 -8.20 3.69
N LEU A 24 10.63 -9.10 3.36
CA LEU A 24 12.00 -8.74 3.02
C LEU A 24 12.06 -7.84 1.79
N LEU A 25 11.28 -8.15 0.74
CA LEU A 25 11.23 -7.33 -0.46
C LEU A 25 10.76 -5.91 -0.18
N TYR A 26 9.67 -5.74 0.56
CA TYR A 26 9.10 -4.43 0.81
C TYR A 26 9.93 -3.63 1.82
N PHE A 27 10.23 -4.19 2.98
CA PHE A 27 10.88 -3.45 4.05
C PHE A 27 12.38 -3.29 3.83
N VAL A 28 13.07 -4.34 3.45
CA VAL A 28 14.52 -4.25 3.18
C VAL A 28 14.77 -3.75 1.76
N GLY A 29 14.11 -4.34 0.76
CA GLY A 29 14.34 -4.00 -0.65
C GLY A 29 13.84 -2.61 -1.00
N TYR A 30 12.57 -2.29 -0.74
CA TYR A 30 11.97 -1.02 -1.15
C TYR A 30 12.26 0.13 -0.20
N LEU A 31 11.91 -0.02 1.08
CA LEU A 31 12.04 1.09 2.03
C LEU A 31 13.49 1.41 2.38
N PHE A 32 14.35 0.42 2.55
CA PHE A 32 15.74 0.66 2.92
C PHE A 32 16.65 0.78 1.69
N VAL A 33 16.82 -0.29 0.92
CA VAL A 33 17.74 -0.29 -0.24
C VAL A 33 17.25 0.67 -1.32
N GLY A 34 15.96 0.69 -1.62
CA GLY A 34 15.36 1.61 -2.59
C GLY A 34 15.59 3.07 -2.21
N SER A 35 15.38 3.43 -0.94
CA SER A 35 15.64 4.79 -0.45
C SER A 35 17.11 5.18 -0.53
N LEU A 36 18.03 4.25 -0.23
CA LEU A 36 19.48 4.49 -0.41
C LEU A 36 19.82 4.73 -1.89
N ILE A 37 19.34 3.90 -2.80
CA ILE A 37 19.58 4.07 -4.24
C ILE A 37 19.08 5.45 -4.70
N ILE A 38 17.88 5.86 -4.28
CA ILE A 38 17.30 7.16 -4.62
C ILE A 38 18.19 8.30 -4.06
N SER A 39 18.68 8.19 -2.83
CA SER A 39 19.50 9.23 -2.21
C SER A 39 20.85 9.43 -2.90
N PHE A 40 21.43 8.39 -3.48
CA PHE A 40 22.66 8.48 -4.28
C PHE A 40 22.40 8.85 -5.76
N THR A 41 21.14 8.88 -6.20
CA THR A 41 20.81 9.24 -7.57
C THR A 41 20.75 10.78 -7.72
N PRO A 42 21.37 11.37 -8.76
CA PRO A 42 21.24 12.80 -9.04
C PRO A 42 19.79 13.24 -9.12
N SER A 43 19.44 14.40 -8.57
CA SER A 43 18.04 14.87 -8.39
C SER A 43 17.18 14.78 -9.65
N LYS A 44 17.75 15.12 -10.81
CA LYS A 44 17.06 15.05 -12.11
C LYS A 44 16.63 13.64 -12.54
N TYR A 45 17.23 12.60 -11.98
CA TYR A 45 16.91 11.19 -12.30
C TYR A 45 16.13 10.48 -11.19
N GLN A 46 15.98 11.07 -10.01
CA GLN A 46 15.35 10.41 -8.87
C GLN A 46 13.93 9.91 -9.15
N ILE A 47 13.15 10.64 -9.94
CA ILE A 47 11.78 10.24 -10.27
C ILE A 47 11.75 8.97 -11.14
N TYR A 48 12.65 8.86 -12.09
CA TYR A 48 12.79 7.66 -12.95
C TYR A 48 13.30 6.47 -12.14
N THR A 49 14.22 6.70 -11.22
CA THR A 49 14.70 5.66 -10.29
C THR A 49 13.58 5.16 -9.40
N ARG A 50 12.73 6.06 -8.87
CA ARG A 50 11.51 5.67 -8.11
C ARG A 50 10.57 4.82 -8.96
N LEU A 51 10.33 5.20 -10.21
CA LEU A 51 9.49 4.44 -11.13
C LEU A 51 10.05 3.03 -11.37
N ILE A 52 11.34 2.90 -11.67
CA ILE A 52 11.98 1.60 -11.92
C ILE A 52 11.88 0.70 -10.68
N ILE A 53 12.18 1.23 -9.49
CA ILE A 53 12.08 0.48 -8.24
C ILE A 53 10.62 0.06 -7.97
N SER A 54 9.65 0.95 -8.20
CA SER A 54 8.22 0.65 -8.01
C SER A 54 7.72 -0.41 -9.00
N LEU A 55 8.16 -0.37 -10.25
CA LEU A 55 7.85 -1.40 -11.26
C LEU A 55 8.44 -2.75 -10.88
N PHE A 56 9.71 -2.78 -10.47
CA PHE A 56 10.36 -4.00 -10.00
C PHE A 56 9.59 -4.61 -8.82
N LEU A 57 9.26 -3.79 -7.82
CA LEU A 57 8.48 -4.19 -6.65
C LEU A 57 7.09 -4.73 -7.06
N PHE A 58 6.41 -4.05 -7.96
CA PHE A 58 5.08 -4.43 -8.47
C PHE A 58 5.12 -5.82 -9.13
N PHE A 59 5.99 -6.02 -10.13
CA PHE A 59 6.06 -7.29 -10.83
C PHE A 59 6.49 -8.45 -9.91
N PHE A 60 7.41 -8.20 -8.98
CA PHE A 60 7.85 -9.20 -8.04
C PHE A 60 6.75 -9.56 -7.02
N THR A 61 5.99 -8.57 -6.56
CA THR A 61 4.85 -8.80 -5.64
C THR A 61 3.75 -9.60 -6.33
N ILE A 62 3.41 -9.29 -7.58
CA ILE A 62 2.47 -10.09 -8.38
C ILE A 62 2.98 -11.53 -8.51
N ARG A 63 4.26 -11.72 -8.80
CA ARG A 63 4.86 -13.06 -8.95
C ARG A 63 4.75 -13.89 -7.66
N ILE A 64 5.00 -13.28 -6.50
CA ILE A 64 4.85 -13.93 -5.20
C ILE A 64 3.38 -14.22 -4.89
N SER A 65 2.49 -13.31 -5.22
CA SER A 65 1.06 -13.38 -4.89
C SER A 65 0.20 -13.99 -6.01
N ARG A 66 0.79 -14.71 -6.95
CA ARG A 66 0.11 -15.21 -8.16
C ARG A 66 -1.20 -15.95 -7.88
N LYS A 67 -1.28 -16.70 -6.77
CA LYS A 67 -2.49 -17.42 -6.36
C LYS A 67 -3.70 -16.51 -6.06
N GLU A 68 -3.47 -15.23 -5.76
CA GLU A 68 -4.55 -14.28 -5.56
C GLU A 68 -5.23 -13.87 -6.89
N PHE A 69 -4.56 -14.16 -8.01
CA PHE A 69 -5.02 -13.81 -9.35
C PHE A 69 -5.66 -14.99 -10.11
N ASP A 70 -5.78 -16.16 -9.51
CA ASP A 70 -6.37 -17.34 -10.17
C ASP A 70 -7.79 -17.06 -10.69
N ASN A 71 -8.57 -16.21 -9.97
CA ASN A 71 -9.92 -15.78 -10.35
C ASN A 71 -10.03 -14.25 -10.56
N ILE A 72 -8.98 -13.63 -11.12
CA ILE A 72 -8.90 -12.16 -11.21
C ILE A 72 -10.07 -11.54 -11.97
N ILE A 73 -10.51 -12.17 -13.06
CA ILE A 73 -11.63 -11.66 -13.90
C ILE A 73 -12.92 -11.65 -13.08
N GLU A 74 -13.19 -12.70 -12.32
CA GLU A 74 -14.35 -12.77 -11.43
C GLU A 74 -14.29 -11.70 -10.34
N GLN A 75 -13.11 -11.53 -9.72
CA GLN A 75 -12.88 -10.51 -8.72
C GLN A 75 -13.11 -9.09 -9.27
N ILE A 76 -12.62 -8.80 -10.48
CA ILE A 76 -12.83 -7.50 -11.15
C ILE A 76 -14.31 -7.31 -11.49
N ASN A 77 -14.97 -8.33 -12.04
CA ASN A 77 -16.39 -8.26 -12.37
C ASN A 77 -17.26 -8.01 -11.14
N GLU A 78 -16.90 -8.59 -9.99
CA GLU A 78 -17.57 -8.30 -8.73
C GLU A 78 -17.39 -6.84 -8.31
N VAL A 79 -16.16 -6.28 -8.45
CA VAL A 79 -15.88 -4.87 -8.12
C VAL A 79 -16.66 -3.92 -9.01
N LEU A 80 -16.70 -4.18 -10.33
CA LEU A 80 -17.36 -3.31 -11.31
C LEU A 80 -18.88 -3.52 -11.35
N GLY A 81 -19.37 -4.69 -10.92
CA GLY A 81 -20.78 -5.07 -10.91
C GLY A 81 -21.43 -4.87 -9.53
N THR A 82 -21.78 -5.97 -8.88
CA THR A 82 -22.52 -5.96 -7.60
C THR A 82 -21.80 -5.27 -6.45
N GLY A 83 -20.47 -5.23 -6.48
CA GLY A 83 -19.62 -4.57 -5.49
C GLY A 83 -19.35 -3.10 -5.75
N ALA A 84 -19.70 -2.56 -6.91
CA ALA A 84 -19.36 -1.19 -7.31
C ALA A 84 -19.88 -0.14 -6.31
N LEU A 85 -21.12 -0.26 -5.90
CA LEU A 85 -21.72 0.66 -4.92
C LEU A 85 -21.00 0.60 -3.57
N ILE A 86 -20.69 -0.60 -3.07
CA ILE A 86 -19.96 -0.79 -1.81
C ILE A 86 -18.56 -0.18 -1.91
N THR A 87 -17.87 -0.39 -3.03
CA THR A 87 -16.54 0.18 -3.29
C THR A 87 -16.61 1.71 -3.30
N ALA A 88 -17.55 2.30 -4.04
CA ALA A 88 -17.70 3.75 -4.13
C ALA A 88 -18.09 4.38 -2.79
N VAL A 89 -19.09 3.85 -2.09
CA VAL A 89 -19.52 4.35 -0.77
C VAL A 89 -18.41 4.22 0.26
N THR A 90 -17.71 3.09 0.28
CA THR A 90 -16.59 2.90 1.22
C THR A 90 -15.46 3.89 0.94
N THR A 91 -15.10 4.09 -0.34
CA THR A 91 -14.10 5.09 -0.72
C THR A 91 -14.52 6.50 -0.27
N PHE A 92 -15.78 6.87 -0.49
CA PHE A 92 -16.30 8.18 -0.09
C PHE A 92 -16.26 8.37 1.43
N ILE A 93 -16.66 7.37 2.21
CA ILE A 93 -16.59 7.43 3.68
C ILE A 93 -15.15 7.64 4.15
N ILE A 94 -14.21 6.84 3.65
CA ILE A 94 -12.79 6.97 4.02
C ILE A 94 -12.25 8.34 3.61
N PHE A 95 -12.64 8.84 2.43
CA PHE A 95 -12.24 10.14 1.92
C PHE A 95 -12.72 11.30 2.81
N VAL A 96 -13.98 11.27 3.25
CA VAL A 96 -14.53 12.26 4.20
C VAL A 96 -13.77 12.22 5.54
N ILE A 97 -13.47 11.02 6.06
CA ILE A 97 -12.68 10.85 7.28
C ILE A 97 -11.27 11.45 7.09
N ASN A 98 -10.62 11.16 5.95
CA ASN A 98 -9.29 11.69 5.62
C ASN A 98 -9.30 13.23 5.59
N ILE A 99 -10.27 13.85 4.91
CA ILE A 99 -10.41 15.31 4.90
C ILE A 99 -10.60 15.86 6.31
N ALA A 100 -11.48 15.26 7.12
CA ALA A 100 -11.75 15.71 8.48
C ALA A 100 -10.49 15.63 9.36
N LEU A 101 -9.75 14.53 9.31
CA LEU A 101 -8.52 14.36 10.08
C LEU A 101 -7.41 15.31 9.60
N THR A 102 -7.29 15.52 8.29
CA THR A 102 -6.33 16.48 7.72
C THR A 102 -6.68 17.90 8.14
N PHE A 103 -7.96 18.28 8.08
CA PHE A 103 -8.43 19.58 8.54
C PHE A 103 -8.14 19.80 10.03
N LEU A 104 -8.45 18.83 10.88
CA LEU A 104 -8.11 18.88 12.32
C LEU A 104 -6.61 19.04 12.55
N SER A 105 -5.78 18.31 11.81
CA SER A 105 -4.32 18.43 11.88
C SER A 105 -3.86 19.85 11.52
N VAL A 106 -4.41 20.43 10.45
CA VAL A 106 -4.08 21.81 10.03
C VAL A 106 -4.55 22.85 11.06
N VAL A 107 -5.77 22.71 11.59
CA VAL A 107 -6.32 23.63 12.61
C VAL A 107 -5.48 23.61 13.89
N ILE A 108 -5.11 22.42 14.37
CA ILE A 108 -4.39 22.24 15.64
C ILE A 108 -2.91 22.56 15.49
N PHE A 109 -2.28 22.10 14.40
CA PHE A 109 -0.82 22.17 14.23
C PHE A 109 -0.34 23.15 13.17
N LYS A 110 -1.28 23.79 12.42
CA LYS A 110 -1.01 24.74 11.31
C LYS A 110 -0.10 24.17 10.20
N GLN A 111 -0.08 22.85 10.01
CA GLN A 111 0.75 22.16 9.01
C GLN A 111 0.07 20.90 8.51
N THR A 112 0.35 20.54 7.26
CA THR A 112 0.02 19.24 6.67
C THR A 112 1.05 18.18 7.06
N THR A 113 0.76 16.91 6.78
CA THR A 113 1.70 15.79 7.02
C THR A 113 2.88 15.87 6.05
N VAL A 114 4.07 15.40 6.49
CA VAL A 114 5.28 15.40 5.66
C VAL A 114 5.09 14.54 4.40
N ASN A 115 4.45 13.38 4.54
CA ASN A 115 4.19 12.49 3.41
C ASN A 115 3.34 13.17 2.32
N ASN A 116 2.25 13.83 2.69
CA ASN A 116 1.40 14.56 1.74
C ASN A 116 2.17 15.68 1.03
N SER A 117 3.01 16.42 1.76
CA SER A 117 3.80 17.51 1.19
C SER A 117 4.82 16.99 0.15
N ILE A 118 5.49 15.86 0.42
CA ILE A 118 6.44 15.25 -0.52
C ILE A 118 5.70 14.74 -1.77
N ILE A 119 4.58 14.04 -1.60
CA ILE A 119 3.80 13.51 -2.73
C ILE A 119 3.30 14.66 -3.60
N SER A 120 2.72 15.71 -3.01
CA SER A 120 2.22 16.89 -3.76
C SER A 120 3.34 17.59 -4.52
N PHE A 121 4.50 17.77 -3.90
CA PHE A 121 5.66 18.37 -4.57
C PHE A 121 6.13 17.54 -5.75
N LEU A 122 6.31 16.23 -5.59
CA LEU A 122 6.74 15.34 -6.67
C LEU A 122 5.68 15.23 -7.78
N PHE A 123 4.41 15.24 -7.42
CA PHE A 123 3.29 15.22 -8.37
C PHE A 123 3.25 16.50 -9.21
N SER A 124 3.46 17.67 -8.61
CA SER A 124 3.52 18.94 -9.35
C SER A 124 4.64 18.99 -10.39
N GLN A 125 5.75 18.31 -10.13
CA GLN A 125 6.89 18.24 -11.07
C GLN A 125 6.72 17.15 -12.15
N HIS A 126 6.13 16.00 -11.78
CA HIS A 126 6.05 14.81 -12.64
C HIS A 126 4.69 14.10 -12.51
N PRO A 127 3.55 14.73 -12.91
CA PRO A 127 2.21 14.25 -12.61
C PRO A 127 1.93 12.84 -13.15
N TYR A 128 2.35 12.53 -14.36
CA TYR A 128 2.10 11.21 -14.97
C TYR A 128 2.86 10.08 -14.28
N ILE A 129 4.14 10.30 -13.96
CA ILE A 129 4.97 9.28 -13.32
C ILE A 129 4.52 9.08 -11.87
N MET A 130 4.30 10.17 -11.14
CA MET A 130 3.81 10.08 -9.76
C MET A 130 2.40 9.52 -9.69
N GLY A 131 1.52 9.89 -10.61
CA GLY A 131 0.19 9.29 -10.73
C GLY A 131 0.26 7.78 -10.94
N LEU A 132 1.10 7.30 -11.86
CA LEU A 132 1.32 5.87 -12.09
C LEU A 132 1.81 5.17 -10.81
N ILE A 133 2.79 5.73 -10.12
CA ILE A 133 3.35 5.15 -8.90
C ILE A 133 2.30 5.12 -7.78
N THR A 134 1.66 6.26 -7.48
CA THR A 134 0.83 6.41 -6.28
C THR A 134 -0.60 5.89 -6.47
N ILE A 135 -1.16 5.98 -7.69
CA ILE A 135 -2.53 5.52 -7.94
C ILE A 135 -2.54 4.03 -8.28
N LEU A 136 -1.55 3.53 -9.02
CA LEU A 136 -1.59 2.16 -9.53
C LEU A 136 -0.59 1.24 -8.81
N LEU A 137 0.72 1.50 -8.94
CA LEU A 137 1.74 0.52 -8.57
C LEU A 137 1.77 0.24 -7.07
N LEU A 138 1.86 1.29 -6.24
CA LEU A 138 1.96 1.13 -4.78
C LEU A 138 0.69 0.55 -4.15
N PRO A 139 -0.54 1.00 -4.47
CA PRO A 139 -1.75 0.36 -3.93
C PRO A 139 -1.81 -1.14 -4.18
N PHE A 140 -1.46 -1.62 -5.37
CA PHE A 140 -1.38 -3.05 -5.64
C PHE A 140 -0.40 -3.77 -4.73
N VAL A 141 0.82 -3.23 -4.61
CA VAL A 141 1.88 -3.82 -3.79
C VAL A 141 1.46 -3.87 -2.33
N GLU A 142 0.96 -2.76 -1.80
CA GLU A 142 0.61 -2.63 -0.39
C GLU A 142 -0.58 -3.51 -0.01
N GLU A 143 -1.62 -3.56 -0.84
CA GLU A 143 -2.78 -4.40 -0.57
C GLU A 143 -2.42 -5.89 -0.64
N LEU A 144 -1.64 -6.31 -1.64
CA LEU A 144 -1.15 -7.68 -1.73
C LEU A 144 -0.25 -8.05 -0.54
N LEU A 145 0.67 -7.17 -0.16
CA LEU A 145 1.55 -7.40 0.97
C LEU A 145 0.76 -7.53 2.29
N PHE A 146 0.02 -6.48 2.65
CA PHE A 146 -0.59 -6.38 3.97
C PHE A 146 -1.82 -7.27 4.12
N LYS A 147 -2.67 -7.41 3.10
CA LYS A 147 -3.89 -8.21 3.17
C LYS A 147 -3.68 -9.66 2.76
N SER A 148 -3.02 -9.92 1.63
CA SER A 148 -2.79 -11.30 1.22
C SER A 148 -1.66 -11.94 2.03
N GLN A 149 -0.45 -11.39 1.99
CA GLN A 149 0.69 -12.08 2.58
C GLN A 149 0.70 -11.99 4.11
N ILE A 150 0.57 -10.78 4.70
CA ILE A 150 0.68 -10.62 6.15
C ILE A 150 -0.63 -11.03 6.85
N PHE A 151 -1.78 -10.55 6.40
CA PHE A 151 -3.04 -10.84 7.09
C PHE A 151 -3.57 -12.26 6.78
N LYS A 152 -3.77 -12.63 5.50
CA LYS A 152 -4.39 -13.92 5.12
C LYS A 152 -3.45 -15.10 5.34
N ASN A 153 -2.22 -15.03 4.87
CA ASN A 153 -1.31 -16.19 4.78
C ASN A 153 -0.52 -16.47 6.08
N THR A 154 -0.38 -15.53 7.01
CA THR A 154 0.27 -15.83 8.29
C THR A 154 -0.59 -16.70 9.20
N LYS A 155 0.02 -17.68 9.87
CA LYS A 155 -0.68 -18.51 10.88
C LYS A 155 -0.93 -17.76 12.19
N PHE A 156 -0.22 -16.64 12.40
CA PHE A 156 -0.35 -15.80 13.59
C PHE A 156 -1.79 -15.31 13.77
N LEU A 157 -2.35 -15.53 14.94
CA LEU A 157 -3.72 -15.13 15.32
C LEU A 157 -4.82 -15.54 14.31
N LYS A 158 -4.67 -16.68 13.62
CA LYS A 158 -5.64 -17.14 12.59
C LYS A 158 -7.08 -17.20 13.13
N LYS A 159 -7.27 -17.57 14.41
CA LYS A 159 -8.58 -17.66 15.06
C LYS A 159 -9.11 -16.29 15.54
N HIS A 160 -8.26 -15.27 15.68
CA HIS A 160 -8.59 -13.97 16.27
C HIS A 160 -8.50 -12.86 15.21
N LYS A 161 -9.37 -12.93 14.19
CA LYS A 161 -9.35 -12.02 13.03
C LYS A 161 -9.37 -10.53 13.43
N VAL A 162 -10.14 -10.15 14.46
CA VAL A 162 -10.24 -8.76 14.91
C VAL A 162 -8.90 -8.27 15.47
N ILE A 163 -8.29 -9.03 16.39
CA ILE A 163 -6.99 -8.68 16.98
C ILE A 163 -5.92 -8.62 15.89
N LYS A 164 -5.94 -9.57 14.97
CA LYS A 164 -5.02 -9.59 13.82
C LYS A 164 -5.19 -8.36 12.94
N THR A 165 -6.43 -7.94 12.66
CA THR A 165 -6.71 -6.72 11.90
C THR A 165 -6.13 -5.50 12.60
N ILE A 166 -6.30 -5.37 13.92
CA ILE A 166 -5.76 -4.25 14.71
C ILE A 166 -4.22 -4.21 14.64
N ILE A 167 -3.57 -5.35 14.84
CA ILE A 167 -2.09 -5.42 14.80
C ILE A 167 -1.55 -5.08 13.41
N VAL A 168 -2.14 -5.63 12.36
CA VAL A 168 -1.68 -5.34 10.99
C VAL A 168 -2.04 -3.91 10.57
N ALA A 169 -3.15 -3.34 11.07
CA ALA A 169 -3.50 -1.93 10.85
C ALA A 169 -2.49 -0.98 11.52
N LEU A 170 -2.06 -1.29 12.74
CA LEU A 170 -1.01 -0.53 13.42
C LEU A 170 0.32 -0.62 12.67
N LEU A 171 0.67 -1.80 12.19
CA LEU A 171 1.87 -2.01 11.37
C LEU A 171 1.79 -1.18 10.08
N PHE A 172 0.69 -1.27 9.33
CA PHE A 172 0.45 -0.50 8.10
C PHE A 172 0.57 1.01 8.35
N ALA A 173 -0.12 1.53 9.37
CA ALA A 173 -0.08 2.95 9.73
C ALA A 173 1.33 3.40 10.12
N SER A 174 2.06 2.60 10.91
CA SER A 174 3.42 2.91 11.33
C SER A 174 4.38 3.04 10.15
N PHE A 175 4.23 2.19 9.12
CA PHE A 175 5.07 2.28 7.92
C PHE A 175 4.79 3.53 7.09
N HIS A 176 3.53 3.93 6.97
CA HIS A 176 3.16 5.17 6.26
C HIS A 176 3.63 6.44 7.00
N CYS A 177 3.83 6.34 8.30
CA CYS A 177 4.26 7.46 9.14
C CYS A 177 5.72 7.35 9.61
N ILE A 178 6.54 6.48 8.98
CA ILE A 178 7.89 6.19 9.47
C ILE A 178 8.76 7.46 9.56
N THR A 179 8.65 8.37 8.60
CA THR A 179 9.40 9.62 8.56
C THR A 179 9.04 10.53 9.74
N GLU A 180 7.75 10.67 10.05
CA GLU A 180 7.27 11.47 11.16
C GLU A 180 7.61 10.81 12.51
N ILE A 181 7.51 9.48 12.60
CA ILE A 181 7.86 8.73 13.81
C ILE A 181 9.35 8.87 14.12
N THR A 182 10.22 8.69 13.12
CA THR A 182 11.67 8.81 13.29
C THR A 182 12.12 10.23 13.63
N ALA A 183 11.39 11.24 13.13
CA ALA A 183 11.60 12.64 13.49
C ALA A 183 10.98 13.04 14.84
N LEU A 184 10.40 12.09 15.60
CA LEU A 184 9.69 12.32 16.87
C LEU A 184 8.63 13.42 16.76
N ASN A 185 7.98 13.54 15.61
CA ASN A 185 7.00 14.56 15.35
C ASN A 185 5.63 14.13 15.91
N TYR A 186 5.18 14.78 17.01
CA TYR A 186 3.90 14.47 17.66
C TYR A 186 2.67 14.65 16.76
N LYS A 187 2.79 15.38 15.65
CA LYS A 187 1.71 15.58 14.64
C LYS A 187 1.38 14.28 13.91
N VAL A 188 2.24 13.30 13.99
CA VAL A 188 2.05 11.96 13.42
C VAL A 188 0.74 11.29 13.85
N ILE A 189 0.16 11.69 15.00
CA ILE A 189 -1.02 11.02 15.56
C ILE A 189 -2.22 11.03 14.59
N PHE A 190 -2.48 12.14 13.87
CA PHE A 190 -3.57 12.21 12.90
C PHE A 190 -3.32 11.34 11.67
N SER A 191 -2.07 11.28 11.20
CA SER A 191 -1.67 10.39 10.11
C SER A 191 -1.81 8.93 10.52
N LEU A 192 -1.35 8.56 11.71
CA LEU A 192 -1.49 7.20 12.26
C LEU A 192 -2.97 6.78 12.34
N ILE A 193 -3.82 7.65 12.90
CA ILE A 193 -5.27 7.39 13.00
C ILE A 193 -5.86 7.20 11.60
N ASN A 194 -5.51 8.06 10.64
CA ASN A 194 -6.02 8.01 9.28
C ASN A 194 -5.67 6.67 8.59
N TYR A 195 -4.39 6.30 8.57
CA TYR A 195 -3.94 5.04 7.95
C TYR A 195 -4.46 3.81 8.70
N PHE A 196 -4.60 3.89 10.02
CA PHE A 196 -5.20 2.82 10.82
C PHE A 196 -6.66 2.59 10.44
N ILE A 197 -7.48 3.66 10.39
CA ILE A 197 -8.91 3.58 10.01
C ILE A 197 -9.04 3.07 8.58
N PHE A 198 -8.25 3.59 7.65
CA PHE A 198 -8.20 3.12 6.27
C PHE A 198 -8.00 1.61 6.21
N TYR A 199 -6.97 1.11 6.90
CA TYR A 199 -6.67 -0.32 6.89
C TYR A 199 -7.79 -1.17 7.50
N VAL A 200 -8.33 -0.76 8.66
CA VAL A 200 -9.41 -1.49 9.35
C VAL A 200 -10.64 -1.62 8.45
N ILE A 201 -11.06 -0.52 7.81
CA ILE A 201 -12.25 -0.51 6.93
C ILE A 201 -11.99 -1.41 5.71
N THR A 202 -10.89 -1.20 5.01
CA THR A 202 -10.58 -1.95 3.77
C THR A 202 -10.30 -3.43 4.05
N ASN A 203 -9.70 -3.78 5.20
CA ASN A 203 -9.53 -5.17 5.60
C ASN A 203 -10.86 -5.84 5.99
N THR A 204 -11.81 -5.09 6.56
CA THR A 204 -13.15 -5.58 6.84
C THR A 204 -13.90 -5.92 5.54
N ILE A 205 -13.80 -5.05 4.52
CA ILE A 205 -14.34 -5.31 3.18
C ILE A 205 -13.69 -6.54 2.57
N TYR A 206 -12.36 -6.66 2.64
CA TYR A 206 -11.61 -7.82 2.15
C TYR A 206 -12.10 -9.14 2.75
N ILE A 207 -12.29 -9.19 4.07
CA ILE A 207 -12.80 -10.38 4.78
C ILE A 207 -14.24 -10.68 4.35
N LYS A 208 -15.12 -9.66 4.31
CA LYS A 208 -16.54 -9.83 3.98
C LYS A 208 -16.80 -10.20 2.52
N SER A 209 -15.87 -9.90 1.64
CA SER A 209 -15.95 -10.26 0.20
C SER A 209 -15.22 -11.57 -0.13
N ASN A 210 -15.15 -12.51 0.82
CA ASN A 210 -14.45 -13.78 0.63
C ASN A 210 -13.00 -13.64 0.17
N TYR A 211 -12.31 -12.62 0.71
CA TYR A 211 -10.93 -12.31 0.36
C TYR A 211 -10.72 -11.89 -1.10
N ASN A 212 -11.71 -11.19 -1.69
CA ASN A 212 -11.52 -10.54 -2.99
C ASN A 212 -10.54 -9.37 -2.82
N ILE A 213 -9.32 -9.55 -3.34
CA ILE A 213 -8.23 -8.57 -3.18
C ILE A 213 -8.43 -7.32 -4.06
N MET A 214 -9.20 -7.45 -5.14
CA MET A 214 -9.46 -6.33 -6.05
C MET A 214 -10.32 -5.23 -5.42
N LYS A 215 -11.16 -5.55 -4.42
CA LYS A 215 -11.97 -4.54 -3.70
C LYS A 215 -11.10 -3.55 -2.92
N PRO A 216 -10.22 -3.98 -1.99
CA PRO A 216 -9.36 -3.03 -1.29
C PRO A 216 -8.38 -2.31 -2.24
N ILE A 217 -7.87 -2.97 -3.29
CA ILE A 217 -7.05 -2.32 -4.31
C ILE A 217 -7.83 -1.18 -4.98
N ALA A 218 -9.06 -1.45 -5.44
CA ALA A 218 -9.90 -0.43 -6.09
C ALA A 218 -10.23 0.74 -5.16
N ILE A 219 -10.57 0.47 -3.88
CA ILE A 219 -10.82 1.51 -2.88
C ILE A 219 -9.57 2.37 -2.68
N HIS A 220 -8.40 1.76 -2.55
CA HIS A 220 -7.13 2.46 -2.35
C HIS A 220 -6.76 3.33 -3.57
N MET A 221 -6.88 2.79 -4.78
CA MET A 221 -6.64 3.54 -6.01
C MET A 221 -7.57 4.75 -6.15
N LEU A 222 -8.87 4.56 -5.90
CA LEU A 222 -9.85 5.64 -5.95
C LEU A 222 -9.57 6.70 -4.89
N LEU A 223 -9.22 6.29 -3.65
CA LEU A 223 -8.89 7.22 -2.58
C LEU A 223 -7.67 8.07 -2.93
N ASN A 224 -6.60 7.45 -3.45
CA ASN A 224 -5.40 8.18 -3.87
C ASN A 224 -5.69 9.12 -5.04
N THR A 225 -6.54 8.71 -5.99
CA THR A 225 -7.00 9.57 -7.09
C THR A 225 -7.72 10.80 -6.57
N LEU A 226 -8.71 10.62 -5.68
CA LEU A 226 -9.46 11.73 -5.07
C LEU A 226 -8.54 12.65 -4.25
N SER A 227 -7.62 12.08 -3.48
CA SER A 227 -6.66 12.85 -2.68
C SER A 227 -5.74 13.70 -3.56
N LEU A 228 -5.25 13.17 -4.68
CA LEU A 228 -4.41 13.94 -5.62
C LEU A 228 -5.18 15.05 -6.31
N ILE A 229 -6.45 14.84 -6.72
CA ILE A 229 -7.28 15.88 -7.35
C ILE A 229 -7.49 17.10 -6.43
N ILE A 230 -7.61 16.88 -5.12
CA ILE A 230 -7.81 17.98 -4.16
C ILE A 230 -6.51 18.70 -3.82
N THR A 231 -5.37 18.03 -4.00
CA THR A 231 -4.06 18.59 -3.63
C THR A 231 -3.45 19.45 -4.76
N ILE A 232 -4.03 19.37 -5.96
CA ILE A 232 -3.67 20.19 -7.13
C ILE A 232 -4.41 21.51 -7.08
#